data_1b2c46b513be2229fda78eefcf3266d4
#
_entry.id   1b2c46b513be2229fda78eefcf3266d4
#
_cell.length_a   1.000
_cell.length_b   1.000
_cell.length_c   1.000
_cell.angle_alpha   90.00
_cell.angle_beta   90.00
_cell.angle_gamma   90.00
#
_symmetry.space_group_name_H-M   'P 1'
#
loop_
_entity.id
_entity.type
_entity.pdbx_description
1 polymer ?
#
loop_
_entity_poly.entity_id
_entity_poly.type
_entity_poly.pdbx_seq_one_letter_code
_entity_poly.pdbx_strand_id
1 'polypeptide(L)'
;MAYPGVVDDLRTCAALGVPSRVPVFALGEEFDVEMCGADYREYIHSPRMMIDCQVQAVERFDYDWILLHPDDYIELEPLGIETIVRERMPPAAVSNPPASRETLQALELPDPHRDGRMPAHLEALAGIKDAFGDELCVAGRVAAPFSTVALLYGIREGLILVLDDPELFHDTADLCAELMIMWGRAQLDAGADAIWLGDCVAASGFISPQQYADFALDPARRVSDALREHGGIVIYHAGEVSLPHLQLQAPQFEIINLGEGCHMAQMKAALGDTVCLSGNADPIALMNCESLAEVEAETRRIVEAGKPGGGYVFNTGEGIPRQVRLAVVETMIQTAKRCGSY
;
A
#
# COMPACT_ATOMS: atom_id res chain seq x y z
N MET A 1 13.81 -6.66 16.75
CA MET A 1 12.55 -6.23 17.37
C MET A 1 12.22 -4.84 16.86
N ALA A 2 10.96 -4.60 16.52
CA ALA A 2 10.42 -3.26 16.31
C ALA A 2 10.86 -2.36 17.49
N TYR A 3 10.86 -1.06 17.36
CA TYR A 3 11.45 -0.15 18.35
C TYR A 3 10.54 1.06 18.58
N PRO A 4 10.44 1.53 19.82
CA PRO A 4 9.73 2.77 20.09
C PRO A 4 10.35 3.91 19.27
N GLY A 5 9.53 4.66 18.52
CA GLY A 5 9.99 5.77 17.68
C GLY A 5 10.03 5.47 16.17
N VAL A 6 9.58 4.29 15.72
CA VAL A 6 9.49 3.98 14.29
C VAL A 6 8.58 4.97 13.52
N VAL A 7 7.48 5.38 14.15
CA VAL A 7 6.54 6.36 13.56
C VAL A 7 7.21 7.74 13.46
N ASP A 8 7.99 8.14 14.47
CA ASP A 8 8.74 9.40 14.44
C ASP A 8 9.86 9.38 13.38
N ASP A 9 10.54 8.24 13.24
CA ASP A 9 11.51 8.04 12.16
C ASP A 9 10.85 8.08 10.78
N LEU A 10 9.65 7.51 10.63
CA LEU A 10 8.89 7.60 9.39
C LEU A 10 8.50 9.05 9.07
N ARG A 11 8.05 9.82 10.06
CA ARG A 11 7.77 11.27 9.91
C ARG A 11 9.04 12.06 9.56
N THR A 12 10.17 11.70 10.17
CA THR A 12 11.48 12.28 9.84
C THR A 12 11.86 12.01 8.40
N CYS A 13 11.66 10.77 7.91
CA CYS A 13 11.88 10.42 6.51
C CYS A 13 10.94 11.19 5.57
N ALA A 14 9.65 11.30 5.90
CA ALA A 14 8.68 12.07 5.13
C ALA A 14 9.08 13.55 5.00
N ALA A 15 9.69 14.10 6.05
CA ALA A 15 10.26 15.46 6.05
C ALA A 15 11.67 15.55 5.41
N LEU A 16 12.12 14.53 4.69
CA LEU A 16 13.45 14.40 4.06
C LEU A 16 14.61 14.47 5.05
N GLY A 17 14.35 14.23 6.32
CA GLY A 17 15.35 14.19 7.38
C GLY A 17 16.06 12.83 7.47
N VAL A 18 17.10 12.80 8.32
CA VAL A 18 17.83 11.58 8.64
C VAL A 18 17.21 10.97 9.90
N PRO A 19 16.59 9.78 9.82
CA PRO A 19 16.00 9.10 10.95
C PRO A 19 17.08 8.48 11.85
N SER A 20 16.69 7.92 13.00
CA SER A 20 17.64 7.19 13.87
C SER A 20 18.23 5.96 13.14
N ARG A 21 17.45 5.30 12.33
CA ARG A 21 17.83 4.31 11.32
C ARG A 21 16.78 4.26 10.20
N VAL A 22 17.13 3.68 9.09
CA VAL A 22 16.17 3.42 8.01
C VAL A 22 15.04 2.52 8.55
N PRO A 23 13.75 2.96 8.49
CA PRO A 23 12.62 2.06 8.73
C PRO A 23 12.61 0.92 7.71
N VAL A 24 12.33 -0.30 8.17
CA VAL A 24 12.38 -1.51 7.33
C VAL A 24 10.99 -2.13 7.24
N PHE A 25 10.38 -1.93 6.10
CA PHE A 25 9.06 -2.42 5.75
C PHE A 25 9.15 -3.58 4.75
N ALA A 26 8.05 -4.30 4.58
CA ALA A 26 7.85 -5.25 3.50
C ALA A 26 6.34 -5.43 3.27
N LEU A 27 5.93 -5.63 2.04
CA LEU A 27 4.54 -5.89 1.68
C LEU A 27 4.25 -7.38 1.84
N GLY A 28 4.02 -7.82 3.09
CA GLY A 28 3.81 -9.23 3.43
C GLY A 28 2.52 -9.80 2.86
N GLU A 29 1.42 -9.06 3.01
CA GLU A 29 0.13 -9.36 2.37
C GLU A 29 -0.22 -10.87 2.34
N GLU A 30 -0.40 -11.45 1.14
CA GLU A 30 -0.70 -12.88 0.95
C GLU A 30 0.38 -13.81 1.53
N PHE A 31 1.63 -13.38 1.55
CA PHE A 31 2.73 -14.16 2.10
C PHE A 31 2.57 -14.36 3.61
N ASP A 32 2.18 -13.34 4.36
CA ASP A 32 1.98 -13.43 5.80
C ASP A 32 0.80 -14.35 6.14
N VAL A 33 -0.29 -14.28 5.36
CA VAL A 33 -1.46 -15.16 5.51
C VAL A 33 -1.09 -16.62 5.20
N GLU A 34 -0.33 -16.88 4.14
CA GLU A 34 0.15 -18.22 3.77
C GLU A 34 1.12 -18.77 4.83
N MET A 35 2.02 -17.95 5.36
CA MET A 35 2.97 -18.31 6.42
C MET A 35 2.24 -18.78 7.68
N CYS A 36 1.12 -18.15 8.03
CA CYS A 36 0.29 -18.54 9.17
C CYS A 36 -0.59 -19.76 8.89
N GLY A 37 -0.71 -20.18 7.64
CA GLY A 37 -1.58 -21.26 7.21
C GLY A 37 -3.07 -20.95 7.34
N ALA A 38 -3.44 -19.68 7.30
CA ALA A 38 -4.82 -19.24 7.41
C ALA A 38 -5.59 -19.45 6.08
N ASP A 39 -6.86 -19.84 6.20
CA ASP A 39 -7.77 -19.88 5.06
C ASP A 39 -8.33 -18.47 4.82
N TYR A 40 -8.18 -17.94 3.60
CA TYR A 40 -8.68 -16.62 3.26
C TYR A 40 -10.18 -16.45 3.50
N ARG A 41 -10.98 -17.50 3.35
CA ARG A 41 -12.43 -17.47 3.60
C ARG A 41 -12.79 -17.16 5.05
N GLU A 42 -11.92 -17.54 5.99
CA GLU A 42 -12.07 -17.22 7.41
C GLU A 42 -11.32 -15.94 7.77
N TYR A 43 -10.10 -15.79 7.22
CA TYR A 43 -9.22 -14.66 7.50
C TYR A 43 -9.90 -13.31 7.26
N ILE A 44 -10.53 -13.11 6.11
CA ILE A 44 -11.17 -11.85 5.72
C ILE A 44 -12.40 -11.46 6.54
N HIS A 45 -12.91 -12.37 7.39
CA HIS A 45 -14.07 -12.15 8.25
C HIS A 45 -13.73 -12.19 9.75
N SER A 46 -12.50 -12.57 10.12
CA SER A 46 -12.10 -12.80 11.51
C SER A 46 -11.05 -11.78 11.96
N PRO A 47 -11.44 -10.74 12.73
CA PRO A 47 -10.47 -9.80 13.31
C PRO A 47 -9.37 -10.51 14.06
N ARG A 48 -9.74 -11.51 14.86
CA ARG A 48 -8.77 -12.30 15.63
C ARG A 48 -7.75 -12.99 14.73
N MET A 49 -8.18 -13.61 13.63
CA MET A 49 -7.26 -14.31 12.72
C MET A 49 -6.36 -13.31 12.01
N MET A 50 -6.88 -12.14 11.61
CA MET A 50 -6.07 -11.04 11.06
C MET A 50 -4.99 -10.61 12.05
N ILE A 51 -5.34 -10.38 13.32
CA ILE A 51 -4.40 -10.00 14.39
C ILE A 51 -3.36 -11.10 14.58
N ASP A 52 -3.80 -12.35 14.79
CA ASP A 52 -2.91 -13.48 15.06
C ASP A 52 -1.89 -13.70 13.92
N CYS A 53 -2.30 -13.56 12.65
CA CYS A 53 -1.42 -13.67 11.49
C CYS A 53 -0.37 -12.55 11.47
N GLN A 54 -0.78 -11.31 11.69
CA GLN A 54 0.15 -10.16 11.66
C GLN A 54 1.13 -10.19 12.84
N VAL A 55 0.67 -10.59 14.03
CA VAL A 55 1.54 -10.79 15.19
C VAL A 55 2.61 -11.83 14.89
N GLN A 56 2.22 -12.99 14.33
CA GLN A 56 3.17 -14.05 13.96
C GLN A 56 4.18 -13.58 12.90
N ALA A 57 3.74 -12.78 11.91
CA ALA A 57 4.63 -12.24 10.88
C ALA A 57 5.68 -11.30 11.49
N VAL A 58 5.29 -10.41 12.38
CA VAL A 58 6.21 -9.50 13.08
C VAL A 58 7.17 -10.28 13.99
N GLU A 59 6.68 -11.24 14.76
CA GLU A 59 7.52 -12.10 15.62
C GLU A 59 8.56 -12.89 14.81
N ARG A 60 8.20 -13.29 13.59
CA ARG A 60 9.06 -14.08 12.71
C ARG A 60 10.09 -13.24 11.97
N PHE A 61 9.64 -12.15 11.34
CA PHE A 61 10.47 -11.40 10.40
C PHE A 61 11.03 -10.10 10.97
N ASP A 62 10.44 -9.62 12.08
CA ASP A 62 10.87 -8.38 12.73
C ASP A 62 10.66 -7.16 11.82
N TYR A 63 9.50 -7.06 11.15
CA TYR A 63 9.10 -5.86 10.42
C TYR A 63 9.02 -4.65 11.35
N ASP A 64 9.25 -3.46 10.81
CA ASP A 64 9.01 -2.21 11.53
C ASP A 64 7.59 -1.67 11.31
N TRP A 65 6.79 -2.36 10.50
CA TRP A 65 5.40 -2.02 10.27
C TRP A 65 4.52 -3.26 10.08
N ILE A 66 3.20 -3.02 10.17
CA ILE A 66 2.17 -3.92 9.63
C ILE A 66 1.36 -3.12 8.63
N LEU A 67 1.17 -3.64 7.43
CA LEU A 67 0.14 -3.18 6.51
C LEU A 67 -1.01 -4.20 6.55
N LEU A 68 -2.13 -3.83 7.18
CA LEU A 68 -3.31 -4.68 7.16
C LEU A 68 -4.05 -4.49 5.82
N HIS A 69 -3.81 -5.41 4.90
CA HIS A 69 -4.37 -5.41 3.54
C HIS A 69 -4.89 -6.83 3.19
N PRO A 70 -6.09 -7.20 3.66
CA PRO A 70 -6.65 -8.51 3.34
C PRO A 70 -7.00 -8.68 1.86
N ASP A 71 -7.49 -7.62 1.22
CA ASP A 71 -7.86 -7.57 -0.20
C ASP A 71 -8.28 -6.16 -0.67
N ASP A 72 -8.57 -6.02 -1.96
CA ASP A 72 -8.92 -4.75 -2.62
C ASP A 72 -10.42 -4.40 -2.62
N TYR A 73 -11.30 -5.18 -1.98
CA TYR A 73 -12.74 -5.06 -2.18
C TYR A 73 -13.55 -4.79 -0.92
N ILE A 74 -12.91 -4.64 0.25
CA ILE A 74 -13.59 -4.47 1.56
C ILE A 74 -14.62 -3.33 1.51
N GLU A 75 -14.21 -2.17 1.02
CA GLU A 75 -15.02 -0.96 0.90
C GLU A 75 -15.87 -0.90 -0.37
N LEU A 76 -15.62 -1.79 -1.32
CA LEU A 76 -16.30 -1.80 -2.62
C LEU A 76 -17.43 -2.84 -2.71
N GLU A 77 -17.38 -3.90 -1.91
CA GLU A 77 -18.48 -4.89 -1.85
C GLU A 77 -19.83 -4.25 -1.49
N PRO A 78 -19.92 -3.30 -0.53
CA PRO A 78 -21.17 -2.60 -0.27
C PRO A 78 -21.70 -1.76 -1.45
N LEU A 79 -20.85 -1.42 -2.42
CA LEU A 79 -21.24 -0.71 -3.64
C LEU A 79 -21.75 -1.65 -4.76
N GLY A 80 -21.91 -2.94 -4.47
CA GLY A 80 -22.49 -3.91 -5.38
C GLY A 80 -21.49 -4.74 -6.19
N ILE A 81 -20.20 -4.73 -5.82
CA ILE A 81 -19.25 -5.69 -6.38
C ILE A 81 -19.47 -7.05 -5.74
N GLU A 82 -19.65 -8.07 -6.59
CA GLU A 82 -19.67 -9.45 -6.15
C GLU A 82 -18.25 -10.04 -6.21
N THR A 83 -17.79 -10.61 -5.09
CA THR A 83 -16.48 -11.24 -5.00
C THR A 83 -16.60 -12.75 -4.78
N ILE A 84 -15.54 -13.47 -5.15
CA ILE A 84 -15.36 -14.88 -4.82
C ILE A 84 -14.03 -15.07 -4.13
N VAL A 85 -14.05 -15.78 -3.01
CA VAL A 85 -12.85 -16.20 -2.29
C VAL A 85 -12.52 -17.62 -2.68
N ARG A 86 -11.30 -17.86 -3.16
CA ARG A 86 -10.81 -19.20 -3.48
C ARG A 86 -9.77 -19.59 -2.43
N GLU A 87 -9.76 -20.87 -2.11
CA GLU A 87 -9.05 -21.54 -1.01
C GLU A 87 -7.83 -20.81 -0.40
N ARG A 88 -6.88 -20.34 -1.21
CA ARG A 88 -5.65 -19.68 -0.75
C ARG A 88 -5.42 -18.33 -1.46
N MET A 89 -6.47 -17.73 -1.96
CA MET A 89 -6.39 -16.49 -2.73
C MET A 89 -7.29 -15.44 -2.10
N PRO A 90 -6.87 -14.18 -2.07
CA PRO A 90 -7.74 -13.10 -1.66
C PRO A 90 -9.00 -13.02 -2.55
N PRO A 91 -10.04 -12.32 -2.10
CA PRO A 91 -11.23 -12.07 -2.90
C PRO A 91 -10.87 -11.52 -4.29
N ALA A 92 -11.61 -12.00 -5.29
CA ALA A 92 -11.52 -11.49 -6.65
C ALA A 92 -12.92 -11.13 -7.14
N ALA A 93 -13.09 -10.01 -7.84
CA ALA A 93 -14.36 -9.62 -8.41
C ALA A 93 -14.80 -10.62 -9.48
N VAL A 94 -16.08 -11.01 -9.43
CA VAL A 94 -16.74 -11.84 -10.44
C VAL A 94 -17.84 -11.09 -11.17
N SER A 95 -18.35 -10.01 -10.58
CA SER A 95 -19.34 -9.11 -11.16
C SER A 95 -19.10 -7.69 -10.67
N ASN A 96 -19.14 -6.74 -11.57
CA ASN A 96 -19.03 -5.32 -11.32
C ASN A 96 -20.31 -4.61 -11.74
N PRO A 97 -20.72 -3.52 -11.09
CA PRO A 97 -21.84 -2.70 -11.58
C PRO A 97 -21.50 -2.09 -12.95
N PRO A 98 -22.50 -1.83 -13.81
CA PRO A 98 -22.28 -1.20 -15.11
C PRO A 98 -21.67 0.20 -14.95
N ALA A 99 -20.72 0.57 -15.80
CA ALA A 99 -20.19 1.93 -15.87
C ALA A 99 -21.22 2.85 -16.55
N SER A 100 -22.13 3.42 -15.75
CA SER A 100 -23.19 4.30 -16.25
C SER A 100 -23.57 5.38 -15.25
N ARG A 101 -24.18 6.47 -15.74
CA ARG A 101 -24.68 7.54 -14.88
C ARG A 101 -25.81 7.08 -13.95
N GLU A 102 -26.63 6.13 -14.39
CA GLU A 102 -27.67 5.52 -13.55
C GLU A 102 -27.03 4.79 -12.38
N THR A 103 -25.99 4.00 -12.63
CA THR A 103 -25.24 3.32 -11.57
C THR A 103 -24.65 4.32 -10.59
N LEU A 104 -23.93 5.33 -11.09
CA LEU A 104 -23.30 6.35 -10.25
C LEU A 104 -24.32 7.06 -9.33
N GLN A 105 -25.49 7.43 -9.88
CA GLN A 105 -26.55 8.09 -9.12
C GLN A 105 -27.21 7.19 -8.06
N ALA A 106 -27.11 5.87 -8.21
CA ALA A 106 -27.65 4.90 -7.27
C ALA A 106 -26.66 4.47 -6.19
N LEU A 107 -25.36 4.81 -6.32
CA LEU A 107 -24.35 4.48 -5.32
C LEU A 107 -24.56 5.32 -4.07
N GLU A 108 -24.55 4.66 -2.92
CA GLU A 108 -24.56 5.28 -1.60
C GLU A 108 -23.24 4.90 -0.87
N LEU A 109 -22.60 5.87 -0.23
CA LEU A 109 -21.39 5.60 0.53
C LEU A 109 -21.68 4.68 1.72
N PRO A 110 -20.92 3.61 1.92
CA PRO A 110 -21.12 2.70 3.04
C PRO A 110 -20.73 3.34 4.38
N ASP A 111 -21.32 2.85 5.46
CA ASP A 111 -20.91 3.17 6.82
C ASP A 111 -19.77 2.22 7.27
N PRO A 112 -18.54 2.71 7.54
CA PRO A 112 -17.40 1.88 7.94
C PRO A 112 -17.64 1.06 9.21
N HIS A 113 -18.56 1.50 10.07
CA HIS A 113 -18.85 0.84 11.34
C HIS A 113 -19.99 -0.18 11.25
N ARG A 114 -20.61 -0.34 10.06
CA ARG A 114 -21.79 -1.19 9.91
C ARG A 114 -21.75 -2.09 8.67
N ASP A 115 -21.22 -1.58 7.55
CA ASP A 115 -21.46 -2.21 6.26
C ASP A 115 -20.33 -3.17 5.86
N GLY A 116 -20.70 -4.30 5.26
CA GLY A 116 -19.77 -5.29 4.75
C GLY A 116 -18.78 -5.83 5.77
N ARG A 117 -17.52 -5.94 5.36
CA ARG A 117 -16.40 -6.41 6.19
C ARG A 117 -15.61 -5.27 6.86
N MET A 118 -16.02 -4.02 6.62
CA MET A 118 -15.33 -2.83 7.14
C MET A 118 -15.22 -2.85 8.68
N PRO A 119 -16.29 -3.17 9.46
CA PRO A 119 -16.18 -3.23 10.92
C PRO A 119 -15.15 -4.25 11.43
N ALA A 120 -15.09 -5.42 10.80
CA ALA A 120 -14.12 -6.46 11.17
C ALA A 120 -12.66 -6.02 10.91
N HIS A 121 -12.43 -5.28 9.82
CA HIS A 121 -11.12 -4.71 9.52
C HIS A 121 -10.72 -3.63 10.55
N LEU A 122 -11.63 -2.73 10.94
CA LEU A 122 -11.37 -1.73 11.97
C LEU A 122 -11.06 -2.37 13.32
N GLU A 123 -11.79 -3.42 13.71
CA GLU A 123 -11.53 -4.19 14.92
C GLU A 123 -10.14 -4.84 14.88
N ALA A 124 -9.73 -5.37 13.72
CA ALA A 124 -8.41 -5.96 13.54
C ALA A 124 -7.30 -4.91 13.66
N LEU A 125 -7.44 -3.73 13.05
CA LEU A 125 -6.49 -2.62 13.18
C LEU A 125 -6.32 -2.19 14.64
N ALA A 126 -7.43 -1.99 15.36
CA ALA A 126 -7.41 -1.64 16.79
C ALA A 126 -6.70 -2.71 17.61
N GLY A 127 -6.99 -3.98 17.37
CA GLY A 127 -6.34 -5.09 18.08
C GLY A 127 -4.85 -5.22 17.79
N ILE A 128 -4.40 -4.93 16.57
CA ILE A 128 -2.99 -4.87 16.21
C ILE A 128 -2.31 -3.69 16.95
N LYS A 129 -2.93 -2.51 16.95
CA LYS A 129 -2.40 -1.34 17.67
C LYS A 129 -2.32 -1.60 19.18
N ASP A 130 -3.30 -2.26 19.76
CA ASP A 130 -3.29 -2.66 21.17
C ASP A 130 -2.14 -3.66 21.48
N ALA A 131 -1.82 -4.55 20.55
CA ALA A 131 -0.77 -5.55 20.73
C ALA A 131 0.64 -4.95 20.70
N PHE A 132 0.88 -3.94 19.88
CA PHE A 132 2.23 -3.40 19.64
C PHE A 132 2.43 -1.97 20.16
N GLY A 133 1.36 -1.23 20.44
CA GLY A 133 1.47 0.17 20.87
C GLY A 133 2.26 1.03 19.88
N ASP A 134 3.30 1.71 20.37
CA ASP A 134 4.16 2.59 19.58
C ASP A 134 5.48 1.91 19.14
N GLU A 135 5.60 0.59 19.36
CA GLU A 135 6.78 -0.17 18.94
C GLU A 135 6.77 -0.54 17.45
N LEU A 136 5.63 -0.33 16.78
CA LEU A 136 5.40 -0.68 15.39
C LEU A 136 4.56 0.38 14.69
N CYS A 137 4.81 0.62 13.41
CA CYS A 137 3.93 1.42 12.56
C CYS A 137 2.76 0.55 12.08
N VAL A 138 1.54 0.83 12.51
CA VAL A 138 0.33 0.16 12.02
C VAL A 138 -0.22 0.94 10.84
N ALA A 139 -0.29 0.31 9.67
CA ALA A 139 -0.79 0.91 8.44
C ALA A 139 -2.10 0.26 7.99
N GLY A 140 -3.07 1.10 7.68
CA GLY A 140 -4.25 0.74 6.93
C GLY A 140 -4.03 0.94 5.43
N ARG A 141 -5.04 0.60 4.62
CA ARG A 141 -4.97 0.69 3.17
C ARG A 141 -6.24 1.32 2.59
N VAL A 142 -6.08 2.21 1.61
CA VAL A 142 -7.14 2.65 0.71
C VAL A 142 -6.62 2.63 -0.74
N ALA A 143 -7.53 2.43 -1.71
CA ALA A 143 -7.17 2.65 -3.11
C ALA A 143 -7.27 4.14 -3.46
N ALA A 144 -6.40 4.65 -4.34
CA ALA A 144 -6.58 5.99 -4.88
C ALA A 144 -7.78 6.02 -5.86
N PRO A 145 -8.42 7.17 -6.07
CA PRO A 145 -9.68 7.24 -6.80
C PRO A 145 -9.62 6.68 -8.22
N PHE A 146 -8.52 6.86 -8.95
CA PHE A 146 -8.38 6.29 -10.30
C PHE A 146 -8.46 4.76 -10.28
N SER A 147 -7.68 4.12 -9.42
CA SER A 147 -7.73 2.67 -9.25
C SER A 147 -9.07 2.20 -8.69
N THR A 148 -9.70 3.00 -7.84
CA THR A 148 -11.04 2.68 -7.29
C THR A 148 -12.10 2.66 -8.39
N VAL A 149 -12.10 3.62 -9.33
CA VAL A 149 -12.99 3.59 -10.51
C VAL A 149 -12.78 2.32 -11.33
N ALA A 150 -11.53 1.95 -11.54
CA ALA A 150 -11.19 0.73 -12.29
C ALA A 150 -11.60 -0.54 -11.55
N LEU A 151 -11.48 -0.59 -10.22
CA LEU A 151 -11.95 -1.72 -9.42
C LEU A 151 -13.48 -1.78 -9.37
N LEU A 152 -14.16 -0.63 -9.26
CA LEU A 152 -15.61 -0.54 -9.17
C LEU A 152 -16.30 -1.05 -10.45
N TYR A 153 -15.88 -0.58 -11.61
CA TYR A 153 -16.49 -0.92 -12.88
C TYR A 153 -15.83 -2.09 -13.62
N GLY A 154 -14.70 -2.58 -13.09
CA GLY A 154 -13.79 -3.50 -13.77
C GLY A 154 -12.67 -2.73 -14.49
N ILE A 155 -11.43 -3.26 -14.40
CA ILE A 155 -10.24 -2.57 -14.90
C ILE A 155 -10.38 -2.11 -16.35
N ARG A 156 -10.91 -2.98 -17.22
CA ARG A 156 -11.07 -2.68 -18.65
C ARG A 156 -12.09 -1.55 -18.86
N GLU A 157 -13.24 -1.65 -18.24
CA GLU A 157 -14.33 -0.70 -18.37
C GLU A 157 -13.95 0.66 -17.76
N GLY A 158 -13.29 0.67 -16.59
CA GLY A 158 -12.78 1.89 -15.97
C GLY A 158 -11.74 2.61 -16.84
N LEU A 159 -10.82 1.86 -17.45
CA LEU A 159 -9.83 2.44 -18.37
C LEU A 159 -10.45 2.97 -19.68
N ILE A 160 -11.52 2.32 -20.17
CA ILE A 160 -12.24 2.78 -21.37
C ILE A 160 -12.94 4.13 -21.10
N LEU A 161 -13.48 4.34 -19.90
CA LEU A 161 -14.13 5.63 -19.54
C LEU A 161 -13.23 6.84 -19.71
N VAL A 162 -11.91 6.69 -19.46
CA VAL A 162 -10.94 7.78 -19.66
C VAL A 162 -11.00 8.36 -21.09
N LEU A 163 -11.42 7.55 -22.07
CA LEU A 163 -11.51 7.92 -23.47
C LEU A 163 -12.94 8.17 -23.94
N ASP A 164 -13.89 7.34 -23.50
CA ASP A 164 -15.24 7.29 -24.05
C ASP A 164 -16.21 8.22 -23.31
N ASP A 165 -16.09 8.34 -21.97
CA ASP A 165 -16.89 9.26 -21.14
C ASP A 165 -16.05 9.83 -19.98
N PRO A 166 -15.12 10.80 -20.27
CA PRO A 166 -14.29 11.42 -19.26
C PRO A 166 -15.07 12.10 -18.13
N GLU A 167 -16.26 12.63 -18.42
CA GLU A 167 -17.11 13.27 -17.41
C GLU A 167 -17.63 12.24 -16.40
N LEU A 168 -18.11 11.07 -16.87
CA LEU A 168 -18.52 10.00 -15.97
C LEU A 168 -17.33 9.50 -15.14
N PHE A 169 -16.14 9.43 -15.74
CA PHE A 169 -14.94 9.06 -15.00
C PHE A 169 -14.67 10.02 -13.86
N HIS A 170 -14.65 11.33 -14.12
CA HIS A 170 -14.39 12.37 -13.11
C HIS A 170 -15.45 12.38 -12.01
N ASP A 171 -16.75 12.32 -12.38
CA ASP A 171 -17.86 12.27 -11.43
C ASP A 171 -17.73 11.04 -10.51
N THR A 172 -17.34 9.88 -11.07
CA THR A 172 -17.12 8.65 -10.29
C THR A 172 -15.87 8.76 -9.41
N ALA A 173 -14.78 9.34 -9.92
CA ALA A 173 -13.54 9.53 -9.17
C ALA A 173 -13.75 10.48 -7.98
N ASP A 174 -14.63 11.47 -8.10
CA ASP A 174 -15.01 12.35 -6.99
C ASP A 174 -15.74 11.58 -5.87
N LEU A 175 -16.71 10.73 -6.23
CA LEU A 175 -17.38 9.84 -5.25
C LEU A 175 -16.38 8.88 -4.60
N CYS A 176 -15.48 8.30 -5.40
CA CYS A 176 -14.43 7.41 -4.90
C CYS A 176 -13.47 8.15 -3.93
N ALA A 177 -13.14 9.42 -4.21
CA ALA A 177 -12.32 10.21 -3.30
C ALA A 177 -13.02 10.41 -1.93
N GLU A 178 -14.32 10.70 -1.92
CA GLU A 178 -15.11 10.82 -0.69
C GLU A 178 -15.12 9.49 0.09
N LEU A 179 -15.34 8.38 -0.60
CA LEU A 179 -15.29 7.04 -0.01
C LEU A 179 -13.93 6.76 0.65
N MET A 180 -12.83 7.03 -0.08
CA MET A 180 -11.49 6.71 0.42
C MET A 180 -11.05 7.63 1.55
N ILE A 181 -11.47 8.89 1.55
CA ILE A 181 -11.26 9.81 2.68
C ILE A 181 -12.01 9.31 3.93
N MET A 182 -13.27 8.95 3.77
CA MET A 182 -14.09 8.42 4.87
C MET A 182 -13.48 7.11 5.42
N TRP A 183 -13.15 6.18 4.53
CA TRP A 183 -12.58 4.88 4.90
C TRP A 183 -11.19 5.00 5.54
N GLY A 184 -10.32 5.83 4.98
CA GLY A 184 -9.00 6.06 5.55
C GLY A 184 -9.06 6.74 6.92
N ARG A 185 -9.97 7.72 7.13
CA ARG A 185 -10.19 8.33 8.45
C ARG A 185 -10.66 7.32 9.48
N ALA A 186 -11.61 6.44 9.12
CA ALA A 186 -12.08 5.40 10.02
C ALA A 186 -10.95 4.44 10.44
N GLN A 187 -10.02 4.13 9.54
CA GLN A 187 -8.84 3.32 9.86
C GLN A 187 -7.85 4.06 10.79
N LEU A 188 -7.63 5.36 10.58
CA LEU A 188 -6.82 6.19 11.46
C LEU A 188 -7.45 6.30 12.86
N ASP A 189 -8.77 6.50 12.95
CA ASP A 189 -9.52 6.53 14.21
C ASP A 189 -9.48 5.18 14.94
N ALA A 190 -9.37 4.07 14.21
CA ALA A 190 -9.17 2.74 14.76
C ALA A 190 -7.74 2.46 15.23
N GLY A 191 -6.80 3.40 15.04
CA GLY A 191 -5.44 3.31 15.57
C GLY A 191 -4.34 3.11 14.52
N ALA A 192 -4.65 3.19 13.23
CA ALA A 192 -3.61 3.20 12.21
C ALA A 192 -2.75 4.47 12.32
N ASP A 193 -1.43 4.35 12.20
CA ASP A 193 -0.46 5.45 12.17
C ASP A 193 -0.25 5.98 10.74
N ALA A 194 -0.43 5.10 9.76
CA ALA A 194 -0.21 5.39 8.35
C ALA A 194 -1.31 4.79 7.47
N ILE A 195 -1.44 5.36 6.26
CA ILE A 195 -2.30 4.82 5.21
C ILE A 195 -1.47 4.56 3.95
N TRP A 196 -1.55 3.34 3.46
CA TRP A 196 -1.09 2.95 2.14
C TRP A 196 -2.14 3.35 1.11
N LEU A 197 -1.80 4.31 0.26
CA LEU A 197 -2.66 4.82 -0.81
C LEU A 197 -2.25 4.15 -2.13
N GLY A 198 -2.91 3.05 -2.47
CA GLY A 198 -2.59 2.24 -3.65
C GLY A 198 -3.24 2.75 -4.94
N ASP A 199 -2.47 2.91 -6.02
CA ASP A 199 -2.95 3.42 -7.32
C ASP A 199 -2.36 2.66 -8.52
N CYS A 200 -2.26 1.35 -8.41
CA CYS A 200 -1.54 0.51 -9.39
C CYS A 200 -2.12 0.59 -10.81
N VAL A 201 -3.42 0.88 -10.97
CA VAL A 201 -4.03 1.04 -12.31
C VAL A 201 -3.69 2.40 -12.95
N ALA A 202 -3.19 3.37 -12.17
CA ALA A 202 -2.70 4.65 -12.69
C ALA A 202 -1.21 4.62 -13.11
N ALA A 203 -0.58 3.45 -13.10
CA ALA A 203 0.81 3.30 -13.51
C ALA A 203 1.02 3.46 -15.02
N SER A 204 2.26 3.74 -15.41
CA SER A 204 2.67 3.91 -16.81
C SER A 204 2.43 2.70 -17.71
N GLY A 205 2.19 1.52 -17.12
CA GLY A 205 1.75 0.33 -17.85
C GLY A 205 0.33 0.41 -18.40
N PHE A 206 -0.50 1.33 -17.89
CA PHE A 206 -1.91 1.47 -18.24
C PHE A 206 -2.22 2.81 -18.89
N ILE A 207 -1.65 3.91 -18.38
CA ILE A 207 -1.97 5.27 -18.84
C ILE A 207 -0.71 6.09 -19.10
N SER A 208 -0.83 7.11 -19.95
CA SER A 208 0.25 8.05 -20.25
C SER A 208 0.46 9.05 -19.11
N PRO A 209 1.62 9.75 -19.04
CA PRO A 209 1.84 10.82 -18.08
C PRO A 209 0.77 11.93 -18.14
N GLN A 210 0.26 12.23 -19.35
CA GLN A 210 -0.79 13.23 -19.52
C GLN A 210 -2.11 12.74 -18.91
N GLN A 211 -2.51 11.50 -19.18
CA GLN A 211 -3.71 10.93 -18.60
C GLN A 211 -3.59 10.80 -17.07
N TYR A 212 -2.40 10.48 -16.57
CA TYR A 212 -2.14 10.50 -15.14
C TYR A 212 -2.38 11.89 -14.53
N ALA A 213 -1.83 12.93 -15.16
CA ALA A 213 -2.02 14.32 -14.70
C ALA A 213 -3.49 14.77 -14.76
N ASP A 214 -4.22 14.34 -15.81
CA ASP A 214 -5.59 14.78 -16.04
C ASP A 214 -6.62 14.01 -15.19
N PHE A 215 -6.39 12.74 -14.88
CA PHE A 215 -7.40 11.85 -14.29
C PHE A 215 -7.05 11.30 -12.92
N ALA A 216 -5.77 11.07 -12.60
CA ALA A 216 -5.36 10.37 -11.38
C ALA A 216 -4.80 11.31 -10.30
N LEU A 217 -3.97 12.27 -10.69
CA LEU A 217 -3.13 13.03 -9.77
C LEU A 217 -3.92 13.86 -8.75
N ASP A 218 -4.85 14.70 -9.21
CA ASP A 218 -5.60 15.59 -8.30
C ASP A 218 -6.53 14.82 -7.35
N PRO A 219 -7.33 13.84 -7.79
CA PRO A 219 -8.12 13.01 -6.87
C PRO A 219 -7.28 12.26 -5.84
N ALA A 220 -6.13 11.68 -6.22
CA ALA A 220 -5.24 11.01 -5.29
C ALA A 220 -4.61 11.97 -4.26
N ARG A 221 -4.19 13.17 -4.72
CA ARG A 221 -3.67 14.23 -3.84
C ARG A 221 -4.74 14.68 -2.82
N ARG A 222 -5.99 14.88 -3.25
CA ARG A 222 -7.10 15.25 -2.35
C ARG A 222 -7.29 14.22 -1.23
N VAL A 223 -7.23 12.92 -1.55
CA VAL A 223 -7.30 11.84 -0.55
C VAL A 223 -6.10 11.92 0.38
N SER A 224 -4.88 12.02 -0.16
CA SER A 224 -3.66 12.13 0.64
C SER A 224 -3.69 13.31 1.60
N ASP A 225 -4.04 14.51 1.11
CA ASP A 225 -4.10 15.72 1.93
C ASP A 225 -5.12 15.58 3.07
N ALA A 226 -6.33 15.06 2.77
CA ALA A 226 -7.37 14.87 3.77
C ALA A 226 -7.02 13.87 4.87
N LEU A 227 -6.25 12.83 4.54
CA LEU A 227 -5.77 11.83 5.51
C LEU A 227 -4.61 12.35 6.35
N ARG A 228 -3.72 13.16 5.73
CA ARG A 228 -2.64 13.84 6.45
C ARG A 228 -3.17 14.90 7.43
N GLU A 229 -4.17 15.69 7.01
CA GLU A 229 -4.87 16.63 7.88
C GLU A 229 -5.55 15.93 9.08
N HIS A 230 -5.95 14.68 8.91
CA HIS A 230 -6.47 13.83 9.99
C HIS A 230 -5.38 13.23 10.89
N GLY A 231 -4.10 13.47 10.60
CA GLY A 231 -2.95 13.06 11.40
C GLY A 231 -2.21 11.81 10.90
N GLY A 232 -2.68 11.16 9.82
CA GLY A 232 -2.06 9.99 9.22
C GLY A 232 -0.81 10.33 8.43
N ILE A 233 0.11 9.38 8.33
CA ILE A 233 1.20 9.40 7.37
C ILE A 233 0.70 8.69 6.10
N VAL A 234 0.87 9.29 4.92
CA VAL A 234 0.40 8.68 3.67
C VAL A 234 1.58 8.21 2.82
N ILE A 235 1.56 6.94 2.45
CA ILE A 235 2.52 6.34 1.53
C ILE A 235 1.80 6.06 0.21
N TYR A 236 2.12 6.81 -0.84
CA TYR A 236 1.54 6.63 -2.16
C TYR A 236 2.26 5.52 -2.93
N HIS A 237 1.49 4.62 -3.52
CA HIS A 237 2.03 3.48 -4.26
C HIS A 237 1.27 3.25 -5.57
N ALA A 238 1.94 3.41 -6.69
CA ALA A 238 1.41 3.08 -8.00
C ALA A 238 2.17 1.92 -8.69
N GLY A 239 3.12 1.27 -8.01
CA GLY A 239 4.00 0.30 -8.64
C GLY A 239 4.85 0.92 -9.77
N GLU A 240 5.09 2.24 -9.71
CA GLU A 240 5.57 3.03 -10.83
C GLU A 240 7.08 2.93 -11.01
N VAL A 241 7.49 2.78 -12.25
CA VAL A 241 8.90 2.67 -12.66
C VAL A 241 9.31 3.77 -13.65
N SER A 242 8.34 4.46 -14.25
CA SER A 242 8.57 5.50 -15.25
C SER A 242 8.94 6.83 -14.60
N LEU A 243 10.13 7.34 -14.87
CA LEU A 243 10.56 8.63 -14.33
C LEU A 243 9.61 9.80 -14.66
N PRO A 244 9.01 9.93 -15.86
CA PRO A 244 8.02 10.98 -16.13
C PRO A 244 6.80 10.95 -15.21
N HIS A 245 6.26 9.78 -14.86
CA HIS A 245 5.17 9.66 -13.88
C HIS A 245 5.65 9.99 -12.47
N LEU A 246 6.79 9.44 -12.05
CA LEU A 246 7.38 9.71 -10.74
C LEU A 246 7.68 11.20 -10.53
N GLN A 247 8.08 11.93 -11.58
CA GLN A 247 8.27 13.39 -11.53
C GLN A 247 6.96 14.16 -11.34
N LEU A 248 5.82 13.63 -11.76
CA LEU A 248 4.50 14.21 -11.47
C LEU A 248 4.07 13.91 -10.03
N GLN A 249 4.39 12.73 -9.52
CA GLN A 249 4.05 12.28 -8.17
C GLN A 249 4.88 12.98 -7.09
N ALA A 250 6.19 13.09 -7.29
CA ALA A 250 7.13 13.54 -6.27
C ALA A 250 6.77 14.87 -5.57
N PRO A 251 6.29 15.93 -6.26
CA PRO A 251 5.93 17.18 -5.59
C PRO A 251 4.56 17.15 -4.88
N GLN A 252 3.80 16.06 -5.00
CA GLN A 252 2.43 15.97 -4.52
C GLN A 252 2.25 15.09 -3.28
N PHE A 253 3.20 14.18 -3.03
CA PHE A 253 3.13 13.23 -1.93
C PHE A 253 4.36 13.35 -1.03
N GLU A 254 4.24 12.97 0.25
CA GLU A 254 5.37 12.98 1.20
C GLU A 254 6.27 11.76 1.03
N ILE A 255 5.67 10.60 0.78
CA ILE A 255 6.36 9.33 0.57
C ILE A 255 5.78 8.66 -0.67
N ILE A 256 6.64 8.26 -1.60
CA ILE A 256 6.24 7.41 -2.74
C ILE A 256 6.98 6.07 -2.68
N ASN A 257 6.24 4.97 -2.87
CA ASN A 257 6.84 3.66 -3.00
C ASN A 257 7.15 3.37 -4.47
N LEU A 258 8.41 3.07 -4.74
CA LEU A 258 8.93 2.80 -6.09
C LEU A 258 8.66 1.35 -6.48
N GLY A 259 8.24 1.12 -7.72
CA GLY A 259 8.17 -0.20 -8.29
C GLY A 259 9.55 -0.90 -8.37
N GLU A 260 9.54 -2.21 -8.39
CA GLU A 260 10.73 -3.07 -8.34
C GLU A 260 11.70 -2.85 -9.52
N GLY A 261 11.18 -2.42 -10.68
CA GLY A 261 11.99 -2.11 -11.86
C GLY A 261 12.84 -0.84 -11.77
N CYS A 262 12.66 -0.01 -10.72
CA CYS A 262 13.44 1.20 -10.52
C CYS A 262 14.87 0.92 -10.05
N HIS A 263 15.83 1.70 -10.56
CA HIS A 263 17.18 1.72 -10.02
C HIS A 263 17.28 2.75 -8.89
N MET A 264 17.31 2.30 -7.64
CA MET A 264 17.23 3.15 -6.44
C MET A 264 18.20 4.35 -6.48
N ALA A 265 19.47 4.16 -6.83
CA ALA A 265 20.45 5.26 -6.89
C ALA A 265 20.06 6.34 -7.91
N GLN A 266 19.47 5.96 -9.06
CA GLN A 266 19.02 6.93 -10.06
C GLN A 266 17.79 7.68 -9.56
N MET A 267 16.84 7.00 -8.94
CA MET A 267 15.65 7.63 -8.39
C MET A 267 16.01 8.56 -7.22
N LYS A 268 16.94 8.15 -6.34
CA LYS A 268 17.43 9.00 -5.26
C LYS A 268 18.09 10.28 -5.79
N ALA A 269 18.89 10.17 -6.83
CA ALA A 269 19.52 11.34 -7.46
C ALA A 269 18.51 12.27 -8.18
N ALA A 270 17.43 11.71 -8.72
CA ALA A 270 16.43 12.46 -9.49
C ALA A 270 15.33 13.09 -8.63
N LEU A 271 14.93 12.45 -7.53
CA LEU A 271 13.72 12.76 -6.78
C LEU A 271 13.95 12.93 -5.27
N GLY A 272 15.09 12.47 -4.74
CA GLY A 272 15.32 12.38 -3.29
C GLY A 272 15.37 13.72 -2.55
N ASP A 273 15.54 14.84 -3.26
CA ASP A 273 15.46 16.19 -2.69
C ASP A 273 14.01 16.75 -2.68
N THR A 274 13.06 16.00 -3.25
CA THR A 274 11.66 16.45 -3.42
C THR A 274 10.69 15.59 -2.61
N VAL A 275 10.95 14.28 -2.50
CA VAL A 275 10.04 13.31 -1.89
C VAL A 275 10.82 12.21 -1.17
N CYS A 276 10.27 11.71 -0.06
CA CYS A 276 10.79 10.51 0.57
C CYS A 276 10.54 9.30 -0.33
N LEU A 277 11.59 8.52 -0.59
CA LEU A 277 11.50 7.30 -1.39
C LEU A 277 11.33 6.07 -0.48
N SER A 278 10.32 5.28 -0.76
CA SER A 278 10.12 3.95 -0.17
C SER A 278 10.42 2.88 -1.22
N GLY A 279 10.98 1.77 -0.80
CA GLY A 279 11.22 0.64 -1.71
C GLY A 279 12.70 0.25 -1.79
N ASN A 280 13.12 -0.53 -2.77
CA ASN A 280 12.28 -1.16 -3.79
C ASN A 280 12.84 -2.56 -4.12
N ALA A 281 12.92 -3.39 -3.08
CA ALA A 281 13.36 -4.76 -3.29
C ALA A 281 12.34 -5.48 -4.20
N ASP A 282 12.86 -6.18 -5.22
CA ASP A 282 12.04 -6.99 -6.12
C ASP A 282 11.82 -8.39 -5.49
N PRO A 283 10.62 -8.70 -4.98
CA PRO A 283 10.37 -9.96 -4.31
C PRO A 283 10.44 -11.16 -5.26
N ILE A 284 10.18 -10.98 -6.56
CA ILE A 284 10.30 -12.02 -7.58
C ILE A 284 11.77 -12.33 -7.87
N ALA A 285 12.60 -11.28 -8.04
CA ALA A 285 14.04 -11.46 -8.24
C ALA A 285 14.67 -12.12 -7.00
N LEU A 286 14.30 -11.70 -5.79
CA LEU A 286 14.79 -12.29 -4.54
C LEU A 286 14.34 -13.75 -4.37
N MET A 287 13.13 -14.09 -4.78
CA MET A 287 12.64 -15.46 -4.80
C MET A 287 13.49 -16.37 -5.69
N ASN A 288 13.99 -15.85 -6.80
CA ASN A 288 14.79 -16.57 -7.79
C ASN A 288 16.30 -16.58 -7.47
N CYS A 289 16.76 -15.90 -6.41
CA CYS A 289 18.16 -15.98 -5.99
C CYS A 289 18.56 -17.43 -5.65
N GLU A 290 19.74 -17.84 -6.14
CA GLU A 290 20.26 -19.18 -5.89
C GLU A 290 20.75 -19.35 -4.45
N SER A 291 21.20 -18.27 -3.82
CA SER A 291 21.73 -18.25 -2.46
C SER A 291 21.23 -17.09 -1.62
N LEU A 292 21.25 -17.23 -0.30
CA LEU A 292 20.96 -16.14 0.64
C LEU A 292 22.01 -15.03 0.59
N ALA A 293 23.24 -15.34 0.15
CA ALA A 293 24.28 -14.32 -0.05
C ALA A 293 23.93 -13.35 -1.18
N GLU A 294 23.24 -13.79 -2.22
CA GLU A 294 22.73 -12.91 -3.28
C GLU A 294 21.61 -12.01 -2.77
N VAL A 295 20.70 -12.56 -1.93
CA VAL A 295 19.65 -11.77 -1.26
C VAL A 295 20.28 -10.68 -0.39
N GLU A 296 21.30 -11.05 0.40
CA GLU A 296 22.04 -10.08 1.23
C GLU A 296 22.71 -8.99 0.38
N ALA A 297 23.39 -9.36 -0.70
CA ALA A 297 24.08 -8.42 -1.58
C ALA A 297 23.13 -7.43 -2.23
N GLU A 298 22.00 -7.91 -2.75
CA GLU A 298 21.00 -7.07 -3.40
C GLU A 298 20.30 -6.14 -2.41
N THR A 299 19.88 -6.65 -1.26
CA THR A 299 19.27 -5.84 -0.22
C THR A 299 20.22 -4.72 0.25
N ARG A 300 21.47 -5.07 0.49
CA ARG A 300 22.52 -4.10 0.85
C ARG A 300 22.65 -3.00 -0.21
N ARG A 301 22.72 -3.38 -1.49
CA ARG A 301 22.84 -2.45 -2.63
C ARG A 301 21.70 -1.42 -2.62
N ILE A 302 20.47 -1.88 -2.37
CA ILE A 302 19.27 -1.02 -2.36
C ILE A 302 19.35 -0.05 -1.17
N VAL A 303 19.63 -0.53 0.04
CA VAL A 303 19.69 0.30 1.24
C VAL A 303 20.83 1.33 1.15
N GLU A 304 22.02 0.92 0.70
CA GLU A 304 23.17 1.81 0.55
C GLU A 304 22.95 2.88 -0.52
N ALA A 305 22.11 2.61 -1.51
CA ALA A 305 21.72 3.58 -2.53
C ALA A 305 20.64 4.56 -2.06
N GLY A 306 19.69 4.09 -1.24
CA GLY A 306 18.52 4.88 -0.81
C GLY A 306 18.81 5.79 0.37
N LYS A 307 19.55 5.31 1.38
CA LYS A 307 19.72 5.98 2.68
C LYS A 307 20.51 7.29 2.68
N PRO A 308 21.50 7.56 1.79
CA PRO A 308 22.30 8.77 1.88
C PRO A 308 21.46 10.05 1.93
N GLY A 309 21.71 10.90 2.94
CA GLY A 309 20.98 12.16 3.12
C GLY A 309 19.60 12.04 3.79
N GLY A 310 19.17 10.85 4.19
CA GLY A 310 17.82 10.64 4.77
C GLY A 310 16.71 10.54 3.72
N GLY A 311 15.44 10.75 4.11
CA GLY A 311 14.30 10.68 3.20
C GLY A 311 14.18 9.34 2.48
N TYR A 312 14.37 8.23 3.22
CA TYR A 312 14.31 6.88 2.67
C TYR A 312 13.73 5.86 3.65
N VAL A 313 12.87 5.00 3.15
CA VAL A 313 12.29 3.83 3.84
C VAL A 313 12.58 2.59 3.00
N PHE A 314 13.17 1.56 3.58
CA PHE A 314 13.29 0.28 2.88
C PHE A 314 11.94 -0.42 2.81
N ASN A 315 11.57 -0.89 1.63
CA ASN A 315 10.36 -1.68 1.40
C ASN A 315 10.57 -2.60 0.18
N THR A 316 9.63 -3.51 -0.06
CA THR A 316 9.52 -4.18 -1.36
C THR A 316 8.83 -3.25 -2.37
N GLY A 317 9.11 -3.44 -3.65
CA GLY A 317 8.46 -2.69 -4.73
C GLY A 317 7.01 -3.12 -4.96
N GLU A 318 6.71 -4.38 -4.66
CA GLU A 318 5.40 -5.03 -4.76
C GLU A 318 5.21 -6.06 -3.64
N GLY A 319 4.01 -6.63 -3.53
CA GLY A 319 3.66 -7.67 -2.56
C GLY A 319 4.56 -8.91 -2.67
N ILE A 320 4.94 -9.47 -1.54
CA ILE A 320 5.75 -10.68 -1.50
C ILE A 320 4.90 -11.88 -1.93
N PRO A 321 5.29 -12.61 -3.01
CA PRO A 321 4.57 -13.79 -3.41
C PRO A 321 4.57 -14.86 -2.32
N ARG A 322 3.43 -15.48 -2.08
CA ARG A 322 3.24 -16.51 -1.02
C ARG A 322 4.20 -17.71 -1.10
N GLN A 323 4.82 -17.96 -2.26
CA GLN A 323 5.76 -19.07 -2.46
C GLN A 323 7.21 -18.72 -2.11
N VAL A 324 7.50 -17.46 -1.74
CA VAL A 324 8.85 -17.06 -1.34
C VAL A 324 9.29 -17.84 -0.09
N ARG A 325 10.53 -18.31 -0.12
CA ARG A 325 11.09 -19.03 1.04
C ARG A 325 11.22 -18.11 2.24
N LEU A 326 10.76 -18.53 3.41
CA LEU A 326 10.84 -17.74 4.66
C LEU A 326 12.25 -17.18 4.90
N ALA A 327 13.28 -17.99 4.67
CA ALA A 327 14.68 -17.58 4.83
C ALA A 327 15.11 -16.42 3.92
N VAL A 328 14.47 -16.25 2.76
CA VAL A 328 14.73 -15.11 1.86
C VAL A 328 14.23 -13.82 2.51
N VAL A 329 12.98 -13.82 3.01
CA VAL A 329 12.39 -12.67 3.67
C VAL A 329 13.15 -12.34 4.95
N GLU A 330 13.47 -13.32 5.78
CA GLU A 330 14.30 -13.15 6.99
C GLU A 330 15.65 -12.50 6.65
N THR A 331 16.34 -13.00 5.62
CA THR A 331 17.65 -12.47 5.20
C THR A 331 17.52 -11.04 4.70
N MET A 332 16.50 -10.74 3.90
CA MET A 332 16.21 -9.39 3.38
C MET A 332 16.00 -8.41 4.54
N ILE A 333 15.05 -8.69 5.44
CA ILE A 333 14.74 -7.80 6.57
C ILE A 333 15.94 -7.58 7.49
N GLN A 334 16.61 -8.65 7.90
CA GLN A 334 17.78 -8.55 8.77
C GLN A 334 18.93 -7.78 8.11
N THR A 335 19.15 -7.96 6.80
CA THR A 335 20.17 -7.22 6.06
C THR A 335 19.81 -5.74 5.95
N ALA A 336 18.55 -5.42 5.63
CA ALA A 336 18.11 -4.04 5.58
C ALA A 336 18.31 -3.33 6.92
N LYS A 337 17.98 -3.98 8.04
CA LYS A 337 18.23 -3.44 9.38
C LYS A 337 19.71 -3.23 9.69
N ARG A 338 20.56 -4.21 9.37
CA ARG A 338 22.02 -4.09 9.59
C ARG A 338 22.64 -2.94 8.76
N CYS A 339 22.19 -2.75 7.53
CA CYS A 339 22.69 -1.71 6.63
C CYS A 339 22.01 -0.35 6.83
N GLY A 340 20.87 -0.32 7.52
CA GLY A 340 20.04 0.85 7.72
C GLY A 340 20.56 1.85 8.78
N SER A 341 21.58 1.53 9.56
CA SER A 341 22.20 2.46 10.52
C SER A 341 22.92 3.60 9.78
N TYR A 342 22.79 4.82 10.29
CA TYR A 342 23.48 6.01 9.77
C TYR A 342 24.82 6.21 10.43
#